data_d6f955f97131ebc26f08cb86ddd161a4
#
_entry.id   d6f955f97131ebc26f08cb86ddd161a4
#
_cell.length_a   1.000
_cell.length_b   1.000
_cell.length_c   1.000
_cell.angle_alpha   90.00
_cell.angle_beta   90.00
_cell.angle_gamma   90.00
#
_symmetry.space_group_name_H-M   'P 1'
#
loop_
_entity.id
_entity.type
_entity.pdbx_description
1 polymer ?
#
loop_
_entity_poly.entity_id
_entity_poly.type
_entity_poly.pdbx_seq_one_letter_code
_entity_poly.pdbx_strand_id
1 'polypeptide(L)'
;MKKISLYFVLCFWSFGAQAQVENLPFRNADLPLEVRVKDLVARLTLEEKVLLMQHHSPAIPRLGIPAYDWWNEALHGVARTLEEVTVFPQAIGMAATFDTEALQKMGDITSTEGRALFNEDWKAGKTGTRYRGLTYWTPNINIFRDPRWGRGQETYGEDPYLST
;
A
#
# COMPACT_ATOMS: atom_id res chain seq x y z
N MET A 1 31.96 22.42 32.06
CA MET A 1 30.60 22.94 32.00
C MET A 1 30.14 23.39 30.59
N LYS A 2 31.00 23.49 29.56
CA LYS A 2 30.60 23.94 28.19
C LYS A 2 29.98 22.83 27.28
N LYS A 3 30.17 21.55 27.61
CA LYS A 3 29.64 20.44 26.75
C LYS A 3 28.18 20.11 26.97
N ILE A 4 27.58 20.38 28.11
CA ILE A 4 26.18 20.11 28.44
C ILE A 4 25.24 21.05 27.68
N SER A 5 25.64 22.33 27.45
CA SER A 5 24.84 23.32 26.75
C SER A 5 24.63 22.98 25.26
N LEU A 6 25.63 22.31 24.63
CA LEU A 6 25.57 21.95 23.21
C LEU A 6 24.56 20.81 22.94
N TYR A 7 24.44 19.84 23.83
CA TYR A 7 23.48 18.73 23.71
C TYR A 7 22.03 19.22 23.90
N PHE A 8 21.80 20.17 24.79
CA PHE A 8 20.47 20.75 25.01
C PHE A 8 19.98 21.55 23.79
N VAL A 9 20.84 22.27 23.10
CA VAL A 9 20.50 23.05 21.90
C VAL A 9 20.19 22.11 20.73
N LEU A 10 20.93 21.00 20.55
CA LEU A 10 20.68 20.02 19.50
C LEU A 10 19.35 19.26 19.70
N CYS A 11 18.97 18.94 20.95
CA CYS A 11 17.67 18.33 21.25
C CYS A 11 16.48 19.28 20.95
N PHE A 12 16.61 20.56 21.24
CA PHE A 12 15.54 21.55 20.95
C PHE A 12 15.32 21.76 19.44
N TRP A 13 16.39 21.69 18.64
CA TRP A 13 16.27 21.80 17.16
C TRP A 13 15.58 20.57 16.54
N SER A 14 15.82 19.39 17.09
CA SER A 14 15.18 18.16 16.60
C SER A 14 13.66 18.16 16.86
N PHE A 15 13.23 18.63 18.01
CA PHE A 15 11.79 18.73 18.36
C PHE A 15 11.06 19.79 17.52
N GLY A 16 11.70 20.92 17.24
CA GLY A 16 11.08 21.98 16.41
C GLY A 16 10.86 21.57 14.95
N ALA A 17 11.78 20.80 14.37
CA ALA A 17 11.67 20.30 13.01
C ALA A 17 10.52 19.27 12.85
N GLN A 18 10.35 18.40 13.84
CA GLN A 18 9.29 17.39 13.84
C GLN A 18 7.90 17.99 14.00
N ALA A 19 7.72 18.94 14.91
CA ALA A 19 6.47 19.66 15.11
C ALA A 19 6.07 20.48 13.86
N GLN A 20 7.05 20.97 13.09
CA GLN A 20 6.79 21.71 11.86
C GLN A 20 6.30 20.80 10.72
N VAL A 21 6.70 19.55 10.67
CA VAL A 21 6.25 18.55 9.68
C VAL A 21 4.82 18.09 9.96
N GLU A 22 4.42 17.96 11.22
CA GLU A 22 3.08 17.52 11.62
C GLU A 22 1.96 18.49 11.21
N ASN A 23 2.27 19.79 11.11
CA ASN A 23 1.31 20.84 10.76
C ASN A 23 1.23 21.14 9.26
N LEU A 24 1.85 20.33 8.40
CA LEU A 24 1.78 20.57 6.96
C LEU A 24 0.39 20.26 6.39
N PRO A 25 -0.14 21.05 5.44
CA PRO A 25 -1.47 20.85 4.88
C PRO A 25 -1.73 19.44 4.35
N PHE A 26 -0.74 18.79 3.72
CA PHE A 26 -0.92 17.44 3.20
C PHE A 26 -1.17 16.40 4.29
N ARG A 27 -0.82 16.66 5.55
CA ARG A 27 -1.06 15.79 6.70
C ARG A 27 -2.41 16.02 7.37
N ASN A 28 -3.03 17.15 7.14
CA ASN A 28 -4.33 17.46 7.72
C ASN A 28 -5.43 16.65 7.02
N ALA A 29 -5.98 15.65 7.70
CA ALA A 29 -7.02 14.78 7.17
C ALA A 29 -8.35 15.48 6.89
N ASP A 30 -8.60 16.65 7.52
CA ASP A 30 -9.83 17.42 7.35
C ASP A 30 -9.85 18.22 6.04
N LEU A 31 -8.69 18.38 5.39
CA LEU A 31 -8.61 19.04 4.10
C LEU A 31 -8.99 18.10 2.95
N PRO A 32 -9.60 18.63 1.88
CA PRO A 32 -9.89 17.84 0.67
C PRO A 32 -8.63 17.17 0.11
N LEU A 33 -8.79 15.94 -0.40
CA LEU A 33 -7.68 15.13 -0.93
C LEU A 33 -6.83 15.88 -1.96
N GLU A 34 -7.49 16.60 -2.89
CA GLU A 34 -6.81 17.36 -3.94
C GLU A 34 -5.91 18.47 -3.39
N VAL A 35 -6.35 19.16 -2.33
CA VAL A 35 -5.56 20.20 -1.65
C VAL A 35 -4.32 19.56 -1.01
N ARG A 36 -4.49 18.43 -0.36
CA ARG A 36 -3.40 17.67 0.27
C ARG A 36 -2.39 17.17 -0.74
N VAL A 37 -2.85 16.58 -1.84
CA VAL A 37 -2.00 16.08 -2.93
C VAL A 37 -1.23 17.21 -3.56
N LYS A 38 -1.88 18.34 -3.88
CA LYS A 38 -1.23 19.52 -4.47
C LYS A 38 -0.12 20.08 -3.57
N ASP A 39 -0.38 20.18 -2.27
CA ASP A 39 0.60 20.67 -1.29
C ASP A 39 1.80 19.71 -1.21
N LEU A 40 1.56 18.39 -1.13
CA LEU A 40 2.63 17.39 -1.09
C LEU A 40 3.49 17.44 -2.36
N VAL A 41 2.87 17.40 -3.54
CA VAL A 41 3.58 17.40 -4.84
C VAL A 41 4.42 18.67 -5.02
N ALA A 42 3.94 19.82 -4.53
CA ALA A 42 4.70 21.07 -4.59
C ALA A 42 5.96 21.06 -3.70
N ARG A 43 5.97 20.24 -2.65
CA ARG A 43 7.12 20.11 -1.72
C ARG A 43 8.17 19.12 -2.18
N LEU A 44 7.81 18.19 -3.06
CA LEU A 44 8.73 17.16 -3.56
C LEU A 44 9.74 17.75 -4.55
N THR A 45 11.00 17.35 -4.43
CA THR A 45 12.02 17.63 -5.47
C THR A 45 11.73 16.77 -6.71
N LEU A 46 12.40 17.07 -7.83
CA LEU A 46 12.26 16.27 -9.04
C LEU A 46 12.74 14.83 -8.83
N GLU A 47 13.84 14.66 -8.14
CA GLU A 47 14.43 13.36 -7.82
C GLU A 47 13.48 12.53 -6.94
N GLU A 48 12.89 13.14 -5.91
CA GLU A 48 11.91 12.48 -5.05
C GLU A 48 10.68 12.04 -5.84
N LYS A 49 10.17 12.88 -6.75
CA LYS A 49 9.04 12.54 -7.63
C LYS A 49 9.36 11.32 -8.50
N VAL A 50 10.55 11.27 -9.09
CA VAL A 50 10.99 10.13 -9.91
C VAL A 50 11.09 8.85 -9.07
N LEU A 51 11.65 8.93 -7.88
CA LEU A 51 11.79 7.78 -6.98
C LEU A 51 10.42 7.25 -6.51
N LEU A 52 9.45 8.13 -6.27
CA LEU A 52 8.09 7.73 -5.87
C LEU A 52 7.28 7.06 -6.99
N MET A 53 7.73 7.13 -8.25
CA MET A 53 7.08 6.44 -9.37
C MET A 53 7.48 4.95 -9.50
N GLN A 54 8.41 4.48 -8.67
CA GLN A 54 8.80 3.08 -8.64
C GLN A 54 7.90 2.27 -7.69
N HIS A 55 7.83 0.95 -7.88
CA HIS A 55 7.07 0.09 -6.97
C HIS A 55 7.59 0.15 -5.53
N HIS A 56 8.89 0.34 -5.34
CA HIS A 56 9.49 0.61 -4.04
C HIS A 56 9.75 2.11 -3.92
N SER A 57 8.86 2.80 -3.22
CA SER A 57 8.98 4.23 -2.92
C SER A 57 9.81 4.42 -1.66
N PRO A 58 11.00 5.05 -1.75
CA PRO A 58 11.83 5.29 -0.57
C PRO A 58 11.18 6.30 0.39
N ALA A 59 11.61 6.27 1.65
CA ALA A 59 11.20 7.28 2.63
C ALA A 59 11.67 8.68 2.23
N ILE A 60 10.89 9.69 2.62
CA ILE A 60 11.27 11.11 2.52
C ILE A 60 11.27 11.70 3.93
N PRO A 61 12.38 11.52 4.68
CA PRO A 61 12.42 11.86 6.11
C PRO A 61 12.14 13.34 6.38
N ARG A 62 12.59 14.25 5.51
CA ARG A 62 12.34 15.69 5.66
C ARG A 62 10.86 16.09 5.62
N LEU A 63 10.00 15.23 5.04
CA LEU A 63 8.55 15.37 5.02
C LEU A 63 7.85 14.38 5.94
N GLY A 64 8.61 13.57 6.68
CA GLY A 64 8.07 12.53 7.55
C GLY A 64 7.29 11.44 6.79
N ILE A 65 7.59 11.22 5.52
CA ILE A 65 6.95 10.19 4.70
C ILE A 65 7.74 8.89 4.85
N PRO A 66 7.13 7.79 5.31
CA PRO A 66 7.78 6.50 5.39
C PRO A 66 8.01 5.88 4.01
N ALA A 67 8.92 4.91 3.93
CA ALA A 67 9.03 4.07 2.74
C ALA A 67 7.75 3.25 2.54
N TYR A 68 7.40 2.97 1.29
CA TYR A 68 6.26 2.14 0.93
C TYR A 68 6.59 1.26 -0.28
N ASP A 69 6.21 -0.02 -0.21
CA ASP A 69 6.29 -0.91 -1.38
C ASP A 69 4.87 -1.15 -1.92
N TRP A 70 4.67 -0.78 -3.20
CA TRP A 70 3.39 -0.86 -3.89
C TRP A 70 3.09 -2.27 -4.40
N TRP A 71 4.08 -3.16 -4.38
CA TRP A 71 3.94 -4.51 -4.91
C TRP A 71 3.40 -5.46 -3.85
N ASN A 72 2.08 -5.59 -3.83
CA ASN A 72 1.38 -6.51 -2.96
C ASN A 72 0.38 -7.32 -3.80
N GLU A 73 0.23 -8.58 -3.48
CA GLU A 73 -0.58 -9.54 -4.24
C GLU A 73 -1.62 -10.18 -3.33
N ALA A 74 -2.88 -10.24 -3.80
CA ALA A 74 -3.98 -10.83 -3.06
C ALA A 74 -5.09 -11.36 -3.98
N LEU A 75 -4.74 -11.92 -5.15
CA LEU A 75 -5.72 -12.35 -6.14
C LEU A 75 -6.70 -13.41 -5.59
N HIS A 76 -6.21 -14.31 -4.75
CA HIS A 76 -7.02 -15.35 -4.09
C HIS A 76 -6.60 -15.54 -2.62
N GLY A 77 -6.49 -14.46 -1.89
CA GLY A 77 -5.95 -14.35 -0.53
C GLY A 77 -4.63 -13.61 -0.52
N VAL A 78 -4.22 -13.09 0.64
CA VAL A 78 -2.94 -12.39 0.77
C VAL A 78 -1.79 -13.33 0.40
N ALA A 79 -0.95 -12.93 -0.55
CA ALA A 79 0.10 -13.78 -1.09
C ALA A 79 1.49 -13.36 -0.59
N ARG A 80 2.45 -14.32 -0.69
CA ARG A 80 3.88 -14.12 -0.40
C ARG A 80 4.17 -13.68 1.03
N THR A 81 3.36 -14.12 1.97
CA THR A 81 3.59 -13.98 3.41
C THR A 81 4.10 -15.30 4.01
N LEU A 82 4.76 -15.21 5.17
CA LEU A 82 5.18 -16.39 5.96
C LEU A 82 4.15 -16.75 7.04
N GLU A 83 3.24 -15.85 7.32
CA GLU A 83 2.14 -16.07 8.26
C GLU A 83 1.04 -16.92 7.63
N GLU A 84 0.29 -17.61 8.46
CA GLU A 84 -0.90 -18.35 8.04
C GLU A 84 -2.01 -17.36 7.65
N VAL A 85 -2.47 -17.45 6.40
CA VAL A 85 -3.55 -16.64 5.84
C VAL A 85 -4.51 -17.53 5.07
N THR A 86 -5.72 -17.04 4.84
CA THR A 86 -6.73 -17.76 4.08
C THR A 86 -6.37 -17.79 2.61
N VAL A 87 -6.35 -18.97 2.00
CA VAL A 87 -6.13 -19.17 0.57
C VAL A 87 -7.45 -19.61 -0.08
N PHE A 88 -7.87 -18.87 -1.09
CA PHE A 88 -9.07 -19.14 -1.87
C PHE A 88 -8.72 -19.83 -3.21
N PRO A 89 -9.71 -20.37 -3.94
CA PRO A 89 -9.49 -20.83 -5.31
C PRO A 89 -8.99 -19.74 -6.24
N GLN A 90 -8.38 -20.10 -7.36
CA GLN A 90 -7.98 -19.15 -8.40
C GLN A 90 -9.21 -18.38 -8.93
N ALA A 91 -8.96 -17.16 -9.46
CA ALA A 91 -9.98 -16.25 -9.91
C ALA A 91 -11.00 -16.89 -10.88
N ILE A 92 -10.52 -17.68 -11.86
CA ILE A 92 -11.37 -18.40 -12.82
C ILE A 92 -12.31 -19.40 -12.12
N GLY A 93 -11.83 -20.07 -11.09
CA GLY A 93 -12.66 -21.01 -10.31
C GLY A 93 -13.70 -20.30 -9.45
N MET A 94 -13.34 -19.14 -8.87
CA MET A 94 -14.29 -18.32 -8.10
C MET A 94 -15.38 -17.73 -9.00
N ALA A 95 -15.01 -17.22 -10.18
CA ALA A 95 -15.98 -16.70 -11.15
C ALA A 95 -16.99 -17.78 -11.60
N ALA A 96 -16.53 -19.01 -11.78
CA ALA A 96 -17.39 -20.14 -12.17
C ALA A 96 -18.46 -20.51 -11.12
N THR A 97 -18.38 -19.99 -9.90
CA THR A 97 -19.43 -20.19 -8.88
C THR A 97 -20.66 -19.32 -9.14
N PHE A 98 -20.53 -18.19 -9.82
CA PHE A 98 -21.57 -17.15 -9.98
C PHE A 98 -22.11 -16.63 -8.64
N ASP A 99 -21.31 -16.71 -7.59
CA ASP A 99 -21.68 -16.35 -6.21
C ASP A 99 -21.02 -15.03 -5.81
N THR A 100 -21.74 -13.94 -5.97
CA THR A 100 -21.25 -12.59 -5.65
C THR A 100 -21.07 -12.38 -4.15
N GLU A 101 -21.89 -13.04 -3.29
CA GLU A 101 -21.75 -12.94 -1.85
C GLU A 101 -20.46 -13.63 -1.37
N ALA A 102 -20.13 -14.79 -1.94
CA ALA A 102 -18.88 -15.48 -1.63
C ALA A 102 -17.66 -14.63 -2.02
N LEU A 103 -17.70 -13.97 -3.20
CA LEU A 103 -16.61 -13.08 -3.64
C LEU A 103 -16.47 -11.86 -2.71
N GLN A 104 -17.59 -11.24 -2.31
CA GLN A 104 -17.58 -10.13 -1.34
C GLN A 104 -16.94 -10.56 -0.02
N LYS A 105 -17.35 -11.70 0.49
CA LYS A 105 -16.83 -12.24 1.76
C LYS A 105 -15.34 -12.59 1.68
N MET A 106 -14.89 -13.12 0.55
CA MET A 106 -13.48 -13.33 0.27
C MET A 106 -12.69 -12.03 0.31
N GLY A 107 -13.21 -10.97 -0.32
CA GLY A 107 -12.62 -9.63 -0.29
C GLY A 107 -12.50 -9.09 1.14
N ASP A 108 -13.53 -9.25 1.96
CA ASP A 108 -13.55 -8.82 3.36
C ASP A 108 -12.51 -9.57 4.20
N ILE A 109 -12.39 -10.88 4.03
CA ILE A 109 -11.38 -11.69 4.73
C ILE A 109 -9.98 -11.27 4.30
N THR A 110 -9.73 -11.21 3.00
CA THR A 110 -8.42 -10.85 2.43
C THR A 110 -7.98 -9.45 2.88
N SER A 111 -8.89 -8.48 2.85
CA SER A 111 -8.58 -7.11 3.28
C SER A 111 -8.31 -7.02 4.78
N THR A 112 -9.01 -7.81 5.59
CA THR A 112 -8.80 -7.87 7.05
C THR A 112 -7.44 -8.48 7.37
N GLU A 113 -7.08 -9.60 6.76
CA GLU A 113 -5.78 -10.25 6.95
C GLU A 113 -4.64 -9.35 6.49
N GLY A 114 -4.76 -8.75 5.30
CA GLY A 114 -3.77 -7.79 4.80
C GLY A 114 -3.59 -6.57 5.70
N ARG A 115 -4.67 -6.06 6.27
CA ARG A 115 -4.64 -4.98 7.26
C ARG A 115 -3.95 -5.40 8.56
N ALA A 116 -4.20 -6.63 9.02
CA ALA A 116 -3.55 -7.16 10.22
C ALA A 116 -2.04 -7.24 10.04
N LEU A 117 -1.57 -7.81 8.92
CA LEU A 117 -0.16 -7.93 8.59
C LEU A 117 0.54 -6.56 8.47
N PHE A 118 -0.10 -5.61 7.79
CA PHE A 118 0.40 -4.24 7.70
C PHE A 118 0.53 -3.59 9.08
N ASN A 119 -0.48 -3.74 9.94
CA ASN A 119 -0.49 -3.14 11.27
C ASN A 119 0.59 -3.72 12.19
N GLU A 120 0.91 -5.01 12.05
CA GLU A 120 2.01 -5.65 12.78
C GLU A 120 3.36 -5.04 12.39
N ASP A 121 3.64 -4.95 11.10
CA ASP A 121 4.87 -4.33 10.61
C ASP A 121 4.95 -2.86 11.02
N TRP A 122 3.85 -2.12 10.90
CA TRP A 122 3.79 -0.71 11.32
C TRP A 122 4.10 -0.53 12.81
N LYS A 123 3.52 -1.37 13.69
CA LYS A 123 3.80 -1.37 15.13
C LYS A 123 5.26 -1.72 15.44
N ALA A 124 5.87 -2.57 14.63
CA ALA A 124 7.28 -2.93 14.74
C ALA A 124 8.23 -1.88 14.13
N GLY A 125 7.70 -0.75 13.62
CA GLY A 125 8.49 0.30 12.95
C GLY A 125 9.03 -0.09 11.57
N LYS A 126 8.53 -1.19 10.99
CA LYS A 126 8.91 -1.64 9.64
C LYS A 126 8.05 -0.95 8.60
N THR A 127 8.68 -0.31 7.62
CA THR A 127 8.00 0.36 6.51
C THR A 127 8.65 -0.01 5.18
N GLY A 128 7.88 -0.02 4.09
CA GLY A 128 8.40 -0.35 2.76
C GLY A 128 8.74 -1.82 2.55
N THR A 129 8.25 -2.72 3.41
CA THR A 129 8.40 -4.17 3.23
C THR A 129 7.49 -4.62 2.08
N ARG A 130 8.06 -5.30 1.07
CA ARG A 130 7.31 -5.87 -0.05
C ARG A 130 6.32 -6.92 0.46
N TYR A 131 5.13 -6.97 -0.14
CA TYR A 131 4.01 -7.83 0.21
C TYR A 131 3.37 -7.54 1.59
N ARG A 132 3.70 -6.39 2.19
CA ARG A 132 3.19 -5.96 3.50
C ARG A 132 2.46 -4.61 3.43
N GLY A 133 2.17 -4.12 2.23
CA GLY A 133 1.40 -2.90 2.00
C GLY A 133 -0.10 -3.15 1.91
N LEU A 134 -0.85 -2.08 1.62
CA LEU A 134 -2.31 -2.09 1.53
C LEU A 134 -2.85 -1.75 0.13
N THR A 135 -1.95 -1.73 -0.85
CA THR A 135 -2.28 -1.54 -2.27
C THR A 135 -2.00 -2.85 -3.00
N TYR A 136 -3.03 -3.45 -3.56
CA TYR A 136 -2.92 -4.77 -4.17
C TYR A 136 -3.04 -4.70 -5.69
N TRP A 137 -2.22 -5.51 -6.39
CA TRP A 137 -2.26 -5.67 -7.84
C TRP A 137 -3.31 -6.70 -8.23
N THR A 138 -4.51 -6.47 -7.76
CA THR A 138 -5.67 -7.34 -7.93
C THR A 138 -6.95 -6.49 -7.90
N PRO A 139 -8.04 -6.90 -8.55
CA PRO A 139 -8.22 -8.09 -9.40
C PRO A 139 -7.50 -7.98 -10.74
N ASN A 140 -7.33 -9.12 -11.45
CA ASN A 140 -6.89 -9.12 -12.82
C ASN A 140 -8.10 -8.86 -13.74
N ILE A 141 -8.19 -7.64 -14.28
CA ILE A 141 -9.33 -7.19 -15.12
C ILE A 141 -9.24 -7.60 -16.59
N ASN A 142 -8.21 -8.36 -16.99
CA ASN A 142 -8.09 -8.86 -18.36
C ASN A 142 -9.16 -9.93 -18.65
N ILE A 143 -9.74 -9.86 -19.86
CA ILE A 143 -10.60 -10.92 -20.38
C ILE A 143 -9.73 -12.07 -20.89
N PHE A 144 -10.08 -13.31 -20.57
CA PHE A 144 -9.39 -14.50 -21.06
C PHE A 144 -9.73 -14.73 -22.53
N ARG A 145 -8.86 -14.35 -23.46
CA ARG A 145 -9.11 -14.38 -24.91
C ARG A 145 -8.45 -15.54 -25.63
N ASP A 146 -7.37 -16.09 -25.11
CA ASP A 146 -6.57 -17.09 -25.80
C ASP A 146 -6.12 -18.18 -24.82
N PRO A 147 -6.49 -19.46 -25.05
CA PRO A 147 -6.13 -20.57 -24.14
C PRO A 147 -4.63 -20.81 -24.04
N ARG A 148 -3.82 -20.28 -24.94
CA ARG A 148 -2.35 -20.35 -24.88
C ARG A 148 -1.74 -19.38 -23.88
N TRP A 149 -2.52 -18.41 -23.39
CA TRP A 149 -2.02 -17.47 -22.39
C TRP A 149 -1.85 -18.14 -21.03
N GLY A 150 -0.60 -18.24 -20.56
CA GLY A 150 -0.22 -18.96 -19.36
C GLY A 150 -0.76 -18.41 -18.03
N ARG A 151 -1.41 -17.24 -18.05
CA ARG A 151 -2.01 -16.59 -16.87
C ARG A 151 -3.55 -16.54 -16.94
N GLY A 152 -4.16 -17.35 -17.78
CA GLY A 152 -5.63 -17.39 -17.95
C GLY A 152 -6.38 -17.67 -16.65
N GLN A 153 -5.85 -18.51 -15.76
CA GLN A 153 -6.46 -18.84 -14.47
C GLN A 153 -6.54 -17.65 -13.50
N GLU A 154 -5.77 -16.59 -13.73
CA GLU A 154 -5.81 -15.36 -12.94
C GLU A 154 -6.97 -14.43 -13.33
N THR A 155 -7.66 -14.72 -14.41
CA THR A 155 -8.82 -13.96 -14.91
C THR A 155 -10.13 -14.51 -14.37
N TYR A 156 -11.19 -13.73 -14.46
CA TYR A 156 -12.55 -14.17 -14.13
C TYR A 156 -13.28 -14.82 -15.33
N GLY A 157 -12.59 -15.07 -16.43
CA GLY A 157 -13.10 -15.74 -17.61
C GLY A 157 -13.10 -14.86 -18.86
N GLU A 158 -13.81 -15.35 -19.89
CA GLU A 158 -13.89 -14.70 -21.20
C GLU A 158 -15.10 -13.79 -21.37
N ASP A 159 -16.06 -13.85 -20.45
CA ASP A 159 -17.27 -13.04 -20.49
C ASP A 159 -17.04 -11.67 -19.83
N PRO A 160 -17.21 -10.56 -20.59
CA PRO A 160 -17.06 -9.21 -20.04
C PRO A 160 -18.06 -8.89 -18.93
N TYR A 161 -19.28 -9.41 -19.00
CA TYR A 161 -20.32 -9.16 -18.01
C TYR A 161 -20.02 -9.84 -16.67
N LEU A 162 -19.49 -11.06 -16.73
CA LEU A 162 -19.11 -11.79 -15.53
C LEU A 162 -17.87 -11.15 -14.86
N SER A 163 -17.02 -10.48 -15.63
CA SER A 163 -15.75 -9.89 -15.16
C SER A 163 -15.91 -8.47 -14.60
N THR A 164 -17.10 -7.90 -14.63
CA THR A 164 -17.41 -6.55 -14.13
C THR A 164 -18.33 -6.57 -12.92
#